data_24e9147bab240e282f02a530822deb15
#
_entry.id   24e9147bab240e282f02a530822deb15
#
_cell.length_a   1.000
_cell.length_b   1.000
_cell.length_c   1.000
_cell.angle_alpha   90.00
_cell.angle_beta   90.00
_cell.angle_gamma   90.00
#
_symmetry.space_group_name_H-M   'P 1'
#
loop_
_entity.id
_entity.type
_entity.pdbx_description
1 polymer ?
#
loop_
_entity_poly.entity_id
_entity_poly.type
_entity_poly.pdbx_seq_one_letter_code
_entity_poly.pdbx_strand_id
1 'polypeptide(L)'
;MSDKIQESYRQSRNIYDDVLTRSTWWSRLYMDIFWGGVDDNETARKVISYIPDDFSGKLLDVPVGTGVFTAAKYAVMDGAEITCLDYSVDMLDQARERFRKEEISNCRLVQGDVGALPFDDASFDIVLTMNGFHAFPDKEKAYSEVNRVLKPGGTLAGCFCIRGESRRTDWLMTRILSRKGWFTPPFETFESLKARLERGYRLDEYHKEGSIVYFKATKR
;
A
#
# COMPACT_ATOMS: atom_id res chain seq x y z
N MET A 1 -12.83 5.37 -15.71
CA MET A 1 -11.50 5.64 -15.10
C MET A 1 -10.88 4.36 -14.53
N SER A 2 -11.70 3.43 -14.02
CA SER A 2 -11.30 2.09 -13.56
C SER A 2 -10.60 1.25 -14.63
N ASP A 3 -11.10 1.24 -15.85
CA ASP A 3 -10.59 0.41 -16.95
C ASP A 3 -9.14 0.75 -17.35
N LYS A 4 -8.73 2.03 -17.24
CA LYS A 4 -7.35 2.45 -17.51
C LYS A 4 -6.36 1.93 -16.47
N ILE A 5 -6.79 1.86 -15.22
CA ILE A 5 -5.95 1.35 -14.13
C ILE A 5 -5.76 -0.16 -14.31
N GLN A 6 -6.82 -0.91 -14.57
CA GLN A 6 -6.73 -2.34 -14.86
C GLN A 6 -5.86 -2.64 -16.08
N GLU A 7 -6.05 -1.91 -17.18
CA GLU A 7 -5.26 -2.09 -18.39
C GLU A 7 -3.79 -1.79 -18.17
N SER A 8 -3.46 -0.76 -17.37
CA SER A 8 -2.09 -0.41 -17.02
C SER A 8 -1.39 -1.49 -16.21
N TYR A 9 -2.07 -2.08 -15.23
CA TYR A 9 -1.54 -3.21 -14.43
C TYR A 9 -1.38 -4.47 -15.27
N ARG A 10 -2.31 -4.76 -16.17
CA ARG A 10 -2.24 -5.90 -17.08
C ARG A 10 -1.04 -5.83 -18.03
N GLN A 11 -0.71 -4.64 -18.55
CA GLN A 11 0.46 -4.43 -19.40
C GLN A 11 1.79 -4.50 -18.61
N SER A 12 1.76 -4.25 -17.32
CA SER A 12 2.95 -4.22 -16.44
C SER A 12 3.18 -5.55 -15.70
N ARG A 13 2.37 -6.56 -15.92
CA ARG A 13 2.29 -7.82 -15.16
C ARG A 13 3.66 -8.48 -14.87
N ASN A 14 4.56 -8.52 -15.84
CA ASN A 14 5.87 -9.19 -15.71
C ASN A 14 6.98 -8.26 -15.23
N ILE A 15 6.72 -6.96 -15.16
CA ILE A 15 7.73 -5.94 -14.86
C ILE A 15 7.54 -5.40 -13.43
N TYR A 16 6.33 -5.51 -12.88
CA TYR A 16 5.96 -4.85 -11.64
C TYR A 16 6.78 -5.34 -10.44
N ASP A 17 6.83 -6.66 -10.24
CA ASP A 17 7.63 -7.26 -9.15
C ASP A 17 9.13 -7.02 -9.33
N ASP A 18 9.63 -7.10 -10.58
CA ASP A 18 11.04 -6.87 -10.90
C ASP A 18 11.45 -5.42 -10.60
N VAL A 19 10.59 -4.46 -10.94
CA VAL A 19 10.82 -3.03 -10.65
C VAL A 19 10.79 -2.79 -9.14
N LEU A 20 9.81 -3.32 -8.42
CA LEU A 20 9.65 -3.08 -6.98
C LEU A 20 10.75 -3.76 -6.14
N THR A 21 11.17 -4.96 -6.53
CA THR A 21 12.17 -5.74 -5.77
C THR A 21 13.61 -5.45 -6.17
N ARG A 22 13.84 -4.56 -7.16
CA ARG A 22 15.19 -4.27 -7.70
C ARG A 22 15.95 -5.54 -8.13
N SER A 23 15.23 -6.55 -8.62
CA SER A 23 15.82 -7.85 -8.95
C SER A 23 16.81 -7.80 -10.13
N THR A 24 16.62 -6.84 -11.06
CA THR A 24 17.53 -6.61 -12.17
C THR A 24 18.30 -5.29 -12.04
N TRP A 25 19.45 -5.18 -12.72
CA TRP A 25 20.25 -3.95 -12.72
C TRP A 25 19.51 -2.77 -13.39
N TRP A 26 18.66 -3.05 -14.37
CA TRP A 26 17.81 -2.04 -15.01
C TRP A 26 16.73 -1.53 -14.06
N SER A 27 16.10 -2.40 -13.29
CA SER A 27 15.13 -1.98 -12.29
C SER A 27 15.79 -1.15 -11.18
N ARG A 28 17.02 -1.51 -10.76
CA ARG A 28 17.81 -0.69 -9.81
C ARG A 28 18.10 0.70 -10.37
N LEU A 29 18.60 0.78 -11.62
CA LEU A 29 18.89 2.06 -12.27
C LEU A 29 17.61 2.89 -12.43
N TYR A 30 16.49 2.26 -12.79
CA TYR A 30 15.19 2.91 -12.89
C TYR A 30 14.76 3.48 -11.54
N MET A 31 14.82 2.68 -10.48
CA MET A 31 14.46 3.11 -9.13
C MET A 31 15.39 4.21 -8.61
N ASP A 32 16.70 4.10 -8.83
CA ASP A 32 17.66 5.11 -8.39
C ASP A 32 17.47 6.46 -9.11
N ILE A 33 17.18 6.41 -10.40
CA ILE A 33 16.91 7.62 -11.20
C ILE A 33 15.57 8.27 -10.81
N PHE A 34 14.53 7.45 -10.58
CA PHE A 34 13.16 7.92 -10.41
C PHE A 34 12.78 8.17 -8.95
N TRP A 35 13.29 7.38 -8.01
CA TRP A 35 12.95 7.48 -6.59
C TRP A 35 14.05 8.10 -5.74
N GLY A 36 15.15 8.57 -6.38
CA GLY A 36 16.24 9.24 -5.67
C GLY A 36 17.06 8.31 -4.77
N GLY A 37 17.13 7.03 -5.09
CA GLY A 37 17.90 6.04 -4.33
C GLY A 37 17.22 5.49 -3.07
N VAL A 38 15.95 5.85 -2.83
CA VAL A 38 15.18 5.28 -1.69
C VAL A 38 14.96 3.79 -1.91
N ASP A 39 15.26 2.98 -0.91
CA ASP A 39 15.00 1.55 -0.95
C ASP A 39 13.57 1.25 -0.49
N ASP A 40 12.67 1.04 -1.46
CA ASP A 40 11.28 0.65 -1.18
C ASP A 40 11.20 -0.60 -0.29
N ASN A 41 12.16 -1.52 -0.40
CA ASN A 41 12.20 -2.71 0.45
C ASN A 41 12.53 -2.36 1.91
N GLU A 42 13.39 -1.36 2.15
CA GLU A 42 13.69 -0.92 3.51
C GLU A 42 12.47 -0.23 4.13
N THR A 43 11.82 0.66 3.39
CA THR A 43 10.59 1.33 3.83
C THR A 43 9.47 0.31 4.07
N ALA A 44 9.29 -0.67 3.16
CA ALA A 44 8.31 -1.73 3.35
C ALA A 44 8.59 -2.56 4.61
N ARG A 45 9.87 -2.94 4.87
CA ARG A 45 10.24 -3.64 6.10
C ARG A 45 9.94 -2.83 7.36
N LYS A 46 10.20 -1.50 7.35
CA LYS A 46 9.86 -0.60 8.47
C LYS A 46 8.36 -0.63 8.74
N VAL A 47 7.53 -0.47 7.71
CA VAL A 47 6.06 -0.49 7.86
C VAL A 47 5.56 -1.85 8.36
N ILE A 48 6.07 -2.94 7.79
CA ILE A 48 5.70 -4.31 8.19
C ILE A 48 6.13 -4.61 9.64
N SER A 49 7.25 -4.05 10.10
CA SER A 49 7.70 -4.21 11.49
C SER A 49 6.78 -3.55 12.53
N TYR A 50 5.88 -2.66 12.11
CA TYR A 50 4.85 -2.11 12.99
C TYR A 50 3.78 -3.14 13.39
N ILE A 51 3.71 -4.26 12.68
CA ILE A 51 2.80 -5.36 12.97
C ILE A 51 3.60 -6.42 13.74
N PRO A 52 3.25 -6.75 15.00
CA PRO A 52 3.93 -7.80 15.76
C PRO A 52 3.83 -9.17 15.07
N ASP A 53 4.83 -10.04 15.21
CA ASP A 53 4.80 -11.38 14.64
C ASP A 53 3.77 -12.27 15.33
N ASP A 54 3.53 -12.03 16.61
CA ASP A 54 2.54 -12.71 17.46
C ASP A 54 1.15 -12.06 17.44
N PHE A 55 0.91 -11.13 16.49
CA PHE A 55 -0.40 -10.48 16.38
C PHE A 55 -1.50 -11.50 16.13
N SER A 56 -2.55 -11.41 16.96
CA SER A 56 -3.75 -12.21 16.86
C SER A 56 -4.96 -11.29 16.74
N GLY A 57 -5.64 -11.35 15.61
CA GLY A 57 -6.76 -10.46 15.29
C GLY A 57 -6.99 -10.35 13.79
N LYS A 58 -7.77 -9.35 13.38
CA LYS A 58 -8.15 -9.14 11.97
C LYS A 58 -7.31 -8.04 11.33
N LEU A 59 -6.63 -8.38 10.26
CA LEU A 59 -5.83 -7.45 9.45
C LEU A 59 -6.44 -7.31 8.06
N LEU A 60 -6.57 -6.07 7.59
CA LEU A 60 -6.86 -5.75 6.20
C LEU A 60 -5.60 -5.21 5.53
N ASP A 61 -5.18 -5.84 4.43
CA ASP A 61 -4.13 -5.35 3.51
C ASP A 61 -4.79 -4.79 2.25
N VAL A 62 -4.68 -3.49 2.01
CA VAL A 62 -5.34 -2.79 0.89
C VAL A 62 -4.50 -1.64 0.34
N PRO A 63 -4.08 -1.68 -0.94
CA PRO A 63 -4.15 -2.81 -1.86
C PRO A 63 -3.03 -3.81 -1.58
N VAL A 64 -3.32 -5.11 -1.67
CA VAL A 64 -2.30 -6.14 -1.47
C VAL A 64 -1.31 -6.23 -2.64
N GLY A 65 -1.72 -5.80 -3.83
CA GLY A 65 -0.93 -5.99 -5.04
C GLY A 65 -0.61 -7.45 -5.29
N THR A 66 0.64 -7.75 -5.57
CA THR A 66 1.15 -9.13 -5.77
C THR A 66 1.52 -9.84 -4.47
N GLY A 67 1.39 -9.17 -3.32
CA GLY A 67 1.81 -9.69 -2.02
C GLY A 67 3.33 -9.78 -1.82
N VAL A 68 4.12 -9.20 -2.72
CA VAL A 68 5.59 -9.34 -2.72
C VAL A 68 6.27 -8.84 -1.45
N PHE A 69 5.72 -7.82 -0.80
CA PHE A 69 6.27 -7.27 0.43
C PHE A 69 5.75 -7.97 1.69
N THR A 70 4.54 -8.53 1.64
CA THR A 70 3.81 -8.98 2.83
C THR A 70 3.81 -10.49 3.02
N ALA A 71 4.04 -11.28 1.98
CA ALA A 71 3.95 -12.73 2.02
C ALA A 71 4.82 -13.34 3.13
N ALA A 72 6.12 -12.98 3.20
CA ALA A 72 7.03 -13.51 4.23
C ALA A 72 6.57 -13.18 5.67
N LYS A 73 5.93 -12.02 5.87
CA LYS A 73 5.34 -11.65 7.16
C LYS A 73 4.12 -12.50 7.48
N TYR A 74 3.24 -12.70 6.51
CA TYR A 74 2.00 -13.45 6.70
C TYR A 74 2.24 -14.94 6.96
N ALA A 75 3.33 -15.48 6.41
CA ALA A 75 3.75 -16.87 6.63
C ALA A 75 4.09 -17.19 8.10
N VAL A 76 4.39 -16.17 8.92
CA VAL A 76 4.76 -16.36 10.34
C VAL A 76 3.67 -15.86 11.32
N MET A 77 2.53 -15.36 10.81
CA MET A 77 1.46 -14.78 11.61
C MET A 77 0.29 -15.78 11.79
N ASP A 78 0.55 -16.92 12.36
CA ASP A 78 -0.46 -18.01 12.48
C ASP A 78 -1.73 -17.63 13.24
N GLY A 79 -1.66 -16.64 14.14
CA GLY A 79 -2.79 -16.15 14.94
C GLY A 79 -3.67 -15.11 14.25
N ALA A 80 -3.30 -14.62 13.09
CA ALA A 80 -3.99 -13.52 12.41
C ALA A 80 -4.99 -14.02 11.36
N GLU A 81 -6.16 -13.37 11.29
CA GLU A 81 -7.09 -13.46 10.16
C GLU A 81 -6.79 -12.34 9.17
N ILE A 82 -6.15 -12.65 8.06
CA ILE A 82 -5.71 -11.65 7.10
C ILE A 82 -6.65 -11.60 5.91
N THR A 83 -7.20 -10.43 5.63
CA THR A 83 -7.95 -10.14 4.40
C THR A 83 -7.12 -9.26 3.51
N CYS A 84 -6.83 -9.73 2.30
CA CYS A 84 -6.03 -9.04 1.29
C CYS A 84 -6.97 -8.58 0.18
N LEU A 85 -7.13 -7.26 0.01
CA LEU A 85 -8.01 -6.69 -0.99
C LEU A 85 -7.22 -5.99 -2.09
N ASP A 86 -7.62 -6.22 -3.33
CA ASP A 86 -7.13 -5.45 -4.48
C ASP A 86 -8.26 -5.25 -5.51
N TYR A 87 -8.18 -4.17 -6.26
CA TYR A 87 -9.11 -3.91 -7.36
C TYR A 87 -8.80 -4.78 -8.58
N SER A 88 -7.52 -5.09 -8.82
CA SER A 88 -7.03 -5.83 -9.98
C SER A 88 -7.06 -7.33 -9.76
N VAL A 89 -7.81 -8.04 -10.60
CA VAL A 89 -7.82 -9.51 -10.62
C VAL A 89 -6.43 -10.06 -10.93
N ASP A 90 -5.70 -9.44 -11.86
CA ASP A 90 -4.34 -9.86 -12.22
C ASP A 90 -3.36 -9.79 -11.04
N MET A 91 -3.49 -8.78 -10.15
CA MET A 91 -2.70 -8.66 -8.92
C MET A 91 -3.09 -9.75 -7.92
N LEU A 92 -4.39 -9.98 -7.74
CA LEU A 92 -4.88 -11.04 -6.85
C LEU A 92 -4.46 -12.45 -7.32
N ASP A 93 -4.40 -12.70 -8.61
CA ASP A 93 -3.94 -13.98 -9.15
C ASP A 93 -2.44 -14.20 -8.86
N GLN A 94 -1.62 -13.16 -8.97
CA GLN A 94 -0.21 -13.22 -8.60
C GLN A 94 -0.04 -13.41 -7.09
N ALA A 95 -0.80 -12.68 -6.27
CA ALA A 95 -0.79 -12.86 -4.82
C ALA A 95 -1.20 -14.29 -4.42
N ARG A 96 -2.25 -14.85 -5.06
CA ARG A 96 -2.71 -16.22 -4.84
C ARG A 96 -1.61 -17.25 -5.13
N GLU A 97 -0.92 -17.10 -6.26
CA GLU A 97 0.15 -18.00 -6.63
C GLU A 97 1.35 -17.89 -5.68
N ARG A 98 1.68 -16.69 -5.22
CA ARG A 98 2.72 -16.44 -4.22
C ARG A 98 2.35 -17.09 -2.89
N PHE A 99 1.16 -16.82 -2.37
CA PHE A 99 0.70 -17.36 -1.08
C PHE A 99 0.62 -18.89 -1.10
N ARG A 100 0.20 -19.46 -2.24
CA ARG A 100 0.22 -20.92 -2.43
C ARG A 100 1.64 -21.51 -2.38
N LYS A 101 2.63 -20.85 -3.02
CA LYS A 101 4.05 -21.28 -3.02
C LYS A 101 4.69 -21.19 -1.64
N GLU A 102 4.29 -20.20 -0.86
CA GLU A 102 4.80 -19.95 0.48
C GLU A 102 3.92 -20.59 1.57
N GLU A 103 2.96 -21.45 1.18
CA GLU A 103 2.06 -22.20 2.07
C GLU A 103 1.26 -21.34 3.05
N ILE A 104 0.96 -20.09 2.67
CA ILE A 104 0.20 -19.15 3.48
C ILE A 104 -1.29 -19.47 3.42
N SER A 105 -1.89 -19.90 4.52
CA SER A 105 -3.28 -20.36 4.60
C SER A 105 -4.21 -19.40 5.37
N ASN A 106 -3.68 -18.45 6.11
CA ASN A 106 -4.42 -17.49 6.95
C ASN A 106 -4.84 -16.21 6.18
N CYS A 107 -4.63 -16.17 4.85
CA CYS A 107 -4.95 -15.04 3.99
C CYS A 107 -6.15 -15.30 3.09
N ARG A 108 -7.14 -14.43 3.13
CA ARG A 108 -8.28 -14.41 2.22
C ARG A 108 -8.12 -13.30 1.19
N LEU A 109 -8.10 -13.65 -0.10
CA LEU A 109 -8.05 -12.69 -1.20
C LEU A 109 -9.46 -12.23 -1.61
N VAL A 110 -9.66 -10.93 -1.71
CA VAL A 110 -10.95 -10.30 -2.04
C VAL A 110 -10.74 -9.28 -3.15
N GLN A 111 -11.52 -9.38 -4.22
CA GLN A 111 -11.58 -8.31 -5.21
C GLN A 111 -12.53 -7.21 -4.71
N GLY A 112 -12.09 -5.94 -4.73
CA GLY A 112 -12.91 -4.84 -4.26
C GLY A 112 -12.32 -3.47 -4.54
N ASP A 113 -13.17 -2.45 -4.37
CA ASP A 113 -12.78 -1.04 -4.44
C ASP A 113 -12.52 -0.52 -3.02
N VAL A 114 -11.37 0.08 -2.79
CA VAL A 114 -11.05 0.72 -1.51
C VAL A 114 -11.99 1.87 -1.16
N GLY A 115 -12.60 2.50 -2.16
CA GLY A 115 -13.61 3.54 -1.98
C GLY A 115 -15.00 3.02 -1.60
N ALA A 116 -15.21 1.68 -1.56
CA ALA A 116 -16.45 1.02 -1.18
C ALA A 116 -16.13 -0.37 -0.61
N LEU A 117 -15.47 -0.43 0.53
CA LEU A 117 -15.01 -1.67 1.15
C LEU A 117 -16.20 -2.56 1.57
N PRO A 118 -16.25 -3.84 1.15
CA PRO A 118 -17.37 -4.74 1.43
C PRO A 118 -17.28 -5.35 2.84
N PHE A 119 -16.98 -4.52 3.83
CA PHE A 119 -16.80 -4.94 5.22
C PHE A 119 -17.60 -4.03 6.15
N ASP A 120 -18.02 -4.57 7.29
CA ASP A 120 -18.73 -3.82 8.32
C ASP A 120 -17.82 -2.77 9.00
N ASP A 121 -18.43 -1.79 9.64
CA ASP A 121 -17.74 -0.79 10.46
C ASP A 121 -16.94 -1.49 11.57
N ALA A 122 -15.78 -0.94 11.89
CA ALA A 122 -14.95 -1.42 13.01
C ALA A 122 -14.68 -2.94 12.97
N SER A 123 -14.41 -3.50 11.78
CA SER A 123 -14.18 -4.95 11.60
C SER A 123 -12.71 -5.36 11.73
N PHE A 124 -11.76 -4.43 11.57
CA PHE A 124 -10.33 -4.75 11.57
C PHE A 124 -9.58 -4.09 12.73
N ASP A 125 -8.63 -4.82 13.29
CA ASP A 125 -7.72 -4.32 14.32
C ASP A 125 -6.55 -3.57 13.71
N ILE A 126 -6.11 -4.00 12.51
CA ILE A 126 -5.06 -3.35 11.73
C ILE A 126 -5.52 -3.17 10.29
N VAL A 127 -5.24 -2.00 9.72
CA VAL A 127 -5.28 -1.77 8.27
C VAL A 127 -3.86 -1.44 7.82
N LEU A 128 -3.36 -2.23 6.89
CA LEU A 128 -2.08 -2.01 6.20
C LEU A 128 -2.36 -1.45 4.80
N THR A 129 -1.65 -0.41 4.40
CA THR A 129 -1.74 0.16 3.06
C THR A 129 -0.35 0.52 2.55
N MET A 130 0.15 -0.24 1.60
CA MET A 130 1.45 0.03 1.00
C MET A 130 1.30 0.39 -0.47
N ASN A 131 1.87 1.52 -0.85
CA ASN A 131 1.84 2.04 -2.22
C ASN A 131 0.42 2.20 -2.81
N GLY A 132 -0.61 2.36 -1.97
CA GLY A 132 -2.01 2.48 -2.36
C GLY A 132 -2.47 3.91 -2.59
N PHE A 133 -2.37 4.77 -1.57
CA PHE A 133 -3.02 6.09 -1.56
C PHE A 133 -2.60 7.03 -2.71
N HIS A 134 -1.39 6.92 -3.24
CA HIS A 134 -1.02 7.72 -4.40
C HIS A 134 -1.73 7.28 -5.69
N ALA A 135 -2.24 6.04 -5.74
CA ALA A 135 -2.88 5.45 -6.91
C ALA A 135 -4.42 5.48 -6.86
N PHE A 136 -5.03 5.58 -5.68
CA PHE A 136 -6.49 5.53 -5.54
C PHE A 136 -7.18 6.69 -6.26
N PRO A 137 -8.21 6.40 -7.09
CA PRO A 137 -8.92 7.42 -7.87
C PRO A 137 -9.66 8.45 -7.01
N ASP A 138 -10.33 8.00 -5.96
CA ASP A 138 -11.07 8.82 -5.00
C ASP A 138 -10.46 8.63 -3.60
N LYS A 139 -9.48 9.49 -3.30
CA LYS A 139 -8.75 9.41 -2.04
C LYS A 139 -9.62 9.71 -0.83
N GLU A 140 -10.58 10.63 -0.95
CA GLU A 140 -11.48 10.98 0.17
C GLU A 140 -12.32 9.77 0.58
N LYS A 141 -12.89 9.06 -0.40
CA LYS A 141 -13.61 7.81 -0.11
C LYS A 141 -12.68 6.74 0.45
N ALA A 142 -11.48 6.56 -0.11
CA ALA A 142 -10.53 5.58 0.38
C ALA A 142 -10.14 5.84 1.85
N TYR A 143 -9.82 7.08 2.22
CA TYR A 143 -9.54 7.45 3.61
C TYR A 143 -10.75 7.24 4.52
N SER A 144 -11.94 7.61 4.04
CA SER A 144 -13.20 7.42 4.79
C SER A 144 -13.48 5.94 5.05
N GLU A 145 -13.37 5.09 4.04
CA GLU A 145 -13.62 3.66 4.14
C GLU A 145 -12.58 2.95 5.01
N VAL A 146 -11.30 3.26 4.83
CA VAL A 146 -10.22 2.74 5.70
C VAL A 146 -10.48 3.12 7.16
N ASN A 147 -10.88 4.37 7.40
CA ASN A 147 -11.24 4.80 8.76
C ASN A 147 -12.50 4.05 9.26
N ARG A 148 -13.53 3.90 8.44
CA ARG A 148 -14.78 3.23 8.82
C ARG A 148 -14.55 1.79 9.28
N VAL A 149 -13.82 1.02 8.49
CA VAL A 149 -13.62 -0.42 8.77
C VAL A 149 -12.62 -0.69 9.89
N LEU A 150 -11.75 0.26 10.23
CA LEU A 150 -10.80 0.14 11.32
C LEU A 150 -11.51 0.36 12.67
N LYS A 151 -11.25 -0.49 13.66
CA LYS A 151 -11.79 -0.37 15.03
C LYS A 151 -11.26 0.91 15.71
N PRO A 152 -12.03 1.52 16.63
CA PRO A 152 -11.47 2.48 17.58
C PRO A 152 -10.28 1.87 18.32
N GLY A 153 -9.17 2.61 18.42
CA GLY A 153 -7.91 2.09 18.96
C GLY A 153 -7.13 1.19 18.00
N GLY A 154 -7.66 0.86 16.83
CA GLY A 154 -6.99 0.06 15.82
C GLY A 154 -5.85 0.82 15.13
N THR A 155 -4.95 0.08 14.52
CA THR A 155 -3.74 0.61 13.87
C THR A 155 -3.91 0.76 12.37
N LEU A 156 -3.63 1.95 11.84
CA LEU A 156 -3.39 2.20 10.42
C LEU A 156 -1.87 2.32 10.21
N ALA A 157 -1.31 1.43 9.40
CA ALA A 157 0.10 1.47 9.00
C ALA A 157 0.22 1.57 7.48
N GLY A 158 1.20 2.31 6.98
CA GLY A 158 1.35 2.43 5.55
C GLY A 158 2.56 3.21 5.07
N CYS A 159 2.80 3.09 3.76
CA CYS A 159 3.76 3.92 3.04
C CYS A 159 3.26 4.21 1.63
N PHE A 160 3.62 5.36 1.11
CA PHE A 160 3.38 5.72 -0.30
C PHE A 160 4.16 6.96 -0.71
N CYS A 161 4.22 7.19 -2.01
CA CYS A 161 4.92 8.33 -2.57
C CYS A 161 4.15 9.64 -2.37
N ILE A 162 4.84 10.67 -1.92
CA ILE A 162 4.35 12.03 -1.70
C ILE A 162 5.03 13.02 -2.64
N ARG A 163 4.42 14.19 -2.79
CA ARG A 163 4.93 15.31 -3.59
C ARG A 163 5.66 16.33 -2.72
N GLY A 164 6.56 17.10 -3.34
CA GLY A 164 7.21 18.26 -2.71
C GLY A 164 8.62 17.98 -2.20
N GLU A 165 9.08 16.74 -2.25
CA GLU A 165 10.38 16.34 -1.73
C GLU A 165 11.49 16.34 -2.81
N SER A 166 11.13 16.06 -4.07
CA SER A 166 12.07 15.98 -5.18
C SER A 166 11.44 16.51 -6.47
N ARG A 167 12.04 17.54 -7.07
CA ARG A 167 11.56 18.11 -8.34
C ARG A 167 11.50 17.08 -9.48
N ARG A 168 12.42 16.11 -9.48
CA ARG A 168 12.45 15.02 -10.48
C ARG A 168 11.27 14.07 -10.27
N THR A 169 11.08 13.61 -9.04
CA THR A 169 9.98 12.71 -8.67
C THR A 169 8.64 13.40 -8.94
N ASP A 170 8.47 14.66 -8.56
CA ASP A 170 7.25 15.44 -8.80
C ASP A 170 6.94 15.57 -10.30
N TRP A 171 7.95 15.83 -11.10
CA TRP A 171 7.79 15.91 -12.56
C TRP A 171 7.35 14.54 -13.12
N LEU A 172 8.00 13.46 -12.68
CA LEU A 172 7.67 12.11 -13.10
C LEU A 172 6.24 11.72 -12.71
N MET A 173 5.88 11.94 -11.44
CA MET A 173 4.54 11.66 -10.91
C MET A 173 3.46 12.37 -11.73
N THR A 174 3.67 13.66 -11.99
CA THR A 174 2.65 14.51 -12.61
C THR A 174 2.58 14.37 -14.13
N ARG A 175 3.68 14.04 -14.81
CA ARG A 175 3.76 14.03 -16.28
C ARG A 175 3.75 12.64 -16.91
N ILE A 176 4.29 11.65 -16.24
CA ILE A 176 4.43 10.29 -16.76
C ILE A 176 3.51 9.31 -16.03
N LEU A 177 3.70 9.16 -14.72
CA LEU A 177 3.00 8.12 -13.96
C LEU A 177 1.49 8.38 -13.84
N SER A 178 1.08 9.66 -13.74
CA SER A 178 -0.35 10.00 -13.73
C SER A 178 -1.03 9.74 -15.08
N ARG A 179 -0.31 9.91 -16.20
CA ARG A 179 -0.85 9.56 -17.53
C ARG A 179 -1.02 8.07 -17.73
N LYS A 180 -0.16 7.26 -17.07
CA LYS A 180 -0.27 5.80 -17.04
C LYS A 180 -1.34 5.30 -16.06
N GLY A 181 -1.91 6.16 -15.23
CA GLY A 181 -2.90 5.77 -14.22
C GLY A 181 -2.30 5.13 -12.96
N TRP A 182 -0.97 5.14 -12.80
CA TRP A 182 -0.31 4.62 -11.60
C TRP A 182 -0.36 5.59 -10.44
N PHE A 183 -0.53 6.87 -10.75
CA PHE A 183 -0.65 7.96 -9.78
C PHE A 183 -1.85 8.83 -10.13
N THR A 184 -2.68 9.16 -9.17
CA THR A 184 -3.87 9.99 -9.36
C THR A 184 -3.80 11.26 -8.51
N PRO A 185 -4.13 12.45 -9.07
CA PRO A 185 -4.26 13.66 -8.28
C PRO A 185 -5.54 13.63 -7.41
N PRO A 186 -5.60 14.41 -6.32
CA PRO A 186 -4.56 15.27 -5.79
C PRO A 186 -3.43 14.46 -5.13
N PHE A 187 -2.20 15.01 -5.20
CA PHE A 187 -1.05 14.37 -4.56
C PHE A 187 -0.84 14.95 -3.17
N GLU A 188 -0.68 14.08 -2.18
CA GLU A 188 -0.35 14.50 -0.83
C GLU A 188 1.09 15.01 -0.75
N THR A 189 1.30 16.01 0.09
CA THR A 189 2.62 16.40 0.60
C THR A 189 2.81 15.82 2.00
N PHE A 190 4.02 15.89 2.54
CA PHE A 190 4.29 15.44 3.90
C PHE A 190 3.36 16.12 4.92
N GLU A 191 3.19 17.44 4.81
CA GLU A 191 2.35 18.21 5.72
C GLU A 191 0.85 18.01 5.49
N SER A 192 0.40 17.90 4.24
CA SER A 192 -1.03 17.68 3.95
C SER A 192 -1.51 16.33 4.45
N LEU A 193 -0.69 15.29 4.28
CA LEU A 193 -0.99 13.96 4.81
C LEU A 193 -1.02 13.96 6.34
N LYS A 194 -0.03 14.60 6.98
CA LYS A 194 -0.01 14.73 8.44
C LYS A 194 -1.29 15.35 8.97
N ALA A 195 -1.66 16.52 8.44
CA ALA A 195 -2.89 17.22 8.82
C ALA A 195 -4.15 16.40 8.55
N ARG A 196 -4.17 15.58 7.50
CA ARG A 196 -5.27 14.65 7.20
C ARG A 196 -5.38 13.56 8.25
N LEU A 197 -4.29 12.87 8.53
CA LEU A 197 -4.28 11.76 9.48
C LEU A 197 -4.62 12.23 10.90
N GLU A 198 -4.12 13.38 11.33
CA GLU A 198 -4.38 13.93 12.66
C GLU A 198 -5.86 14.24 12.93
N ARG A 199 -6.73 14.30 11.91
CA ARG A 199 -8.18 14.49 12.10
C ARG A 199 -8.87 13.28 12.74
N GLY A 200 -8.39 12.07 12.46
CA GLY A 200 -9.03 10.83 12.93
C GLY A 200 -8.09 9.90 13.70
N TYR A 201 -6.80 10.19 13.68
CA TYR A 201 -5.77 9.33 14.25
C TYR A 201 -4.84 10.09 15.18
N ARG A 202 -4.23 9.36 16.11
CA ARG A 202 -2.99 9.78 16.79
C ARG A 202 -1.84 9.22 15.97
N LEU A 203 -0.91 10.05 15.55
CA LEU A 203 0.30 9.60 14.89
C LEU A 203 1.27 9.03 15.93
N ASP A 204 1.60 7.76 15.82
CA ASP A 204 2.56 7.09 16.67
C ASP A 204 3.96 7.15 16.05
N GLU A 205 4.04 6.96 14.72
CA GLU A 205 5.23 7.09 13.89
C GLU A 205 4.87 7.86 12.62
N TYR A 206 5.69 8.81 12.20
CA TYR A 206 5.47 9.59 10.99
C TYR A 206 6.78 10.10 10.42
N HIS A 207 7.26 9.46 9.38
CA HIS A 207 8.59 9.68 8.82
C HIS A 207 8.53 9.77 7.30
N LYS A 208 9.59 10.28 6.69
CA LYS A 208 9.81 10.24 5.24
C LYS A 208 11.23 9.87 4.92
N GLU A 209 11.40 9.23 3.79
CA GLU A 209 12.67 8.95 3.18
C GLU A 209 12.58 9.29 1.68
N GLY A 210 13.33 10.31 1.26
CA GLY A 210 13.13 10.91 -0.07
C GLY A 210 11.67 11.33 -0.29
N SER A 211 11.06 10.82 -1.33
CA SER A 211 9.64 11.08 -1.68
C SER A 211 8.67 10.02 -1.15
N ILE A 212 9.10 9.14 -0.26
CA ILE A 212 8.23 8.14 0.37
C ILE A 212 7.98 8.53 1.82
N VAL A 213 6.70 8.61 2.18
CA VAL A 213 6.26 8.71 3.57
C VAL A 213 5.93 7.32 4.10
N TYR A 214 6.23 7.06 5.36
CA TYR A 214 5.79 5.87 6.08
C TYR A 214 5.35 6.22 7.49
N PHE A 215 4.32 5.52 7.98
CA PHE A 215 3.66 5.90 9.21
C PHE A 215 2.98 4.74 9.91
N LYS A 216 2.80 4.91 11.21
CA LYS A 216 1.90 4.16 12.09
C LYS A 216 1.01 5.15 12.82
N ALA A 217 -0.28 4.89 12.83
CA ALA A 217 -1.27 5.77 13.46
C ALA A 217 -2.36 4.95 14.14
N THR A 218 -2.79 5.38 15.32
CA THR A 218 -3.86 4.76 16.09
C THR A 218 -5.16 5.55 15.90
N LYS A 219 -6.24 4.88 15.49
CA LYS A 219 -7.57 5.49 15.36
C LYS A 219 -8.08 5.96 16.72
N ARG A 220 -8.59 7.21 16.77
CA ARG A 220 -9.17 7.82 17.98
C ARG A 220 -10.57 7.31 18.27
#